data_9bfce69a15bfc2b41da3ab3638739b4d
#
_entry.id   9bfce69a15bfc2b41da3ab3638739b4d
#
_cell.length_a   1.000
_cell.length_b   1.000
_cell.length_c   1.000
_cell.angle_alpha   90.00
_cell.angle_beta   90.00
_cell.angle_gamma   90.00
#
_symmetry.space_group_name_H-M   'P 1'
#
loop_
_entity.id
_entity.type
_entity.pdbx_description
1 polymer ?
#
loop_
_entity_poly.entity_id
_entity_poly.type
_entity_poly.pdbx_seq_one_letter_code
_entity_poly.pdbx_strand_id
1 'polypeptide(L)'
;SHSAQLEPKLLQAMSYARSNSPGPVHLSVPLDVMREQVEDVHLQGNMRAFINHEVVPSQEAMQLVLKELATKEKVTVVLGEGAAGAINTLIALIESRHWLFVTTPRAKGLVNNFHPSYRGVFGFAGHESARIALQPENAERVVVIGTALDEVSTSGWDGSAIMSNRLIHLSNNPEHLSRSYMAKLCILGSLELMLKPFVELLARNKARKKWLIQQDEYGLPANLLIQNPEKCLLQAGKVKPQALMTYLSDVCPDDTRVLFDSGNSFLWGIHYWNCRRPTGFEEKKTLFHIG
;
A
#
# COMPACT_ATOMS: atom_id res chain seq x y z
N SER A 1 0.19 -35.72 17.54
CA SER A 1 -0.80 -35.32 16.53
C SER A 1 -1.34 -36.57 15.87
N HIS A 2 -2.64 -36.65 15.64
CA HIS A 2 -3.32 -37.79 14.99
C HIS A 2 -3.98 -37.32 13.71
N SER A 3 -4.19 -38.20 12.75
CA SER A 3 -4.89 -37.94 11.48
C SER A 3 -6.26 -37.28 11.67
N ALA A 4 -6.98 -37.62 12.74
CA ALA A 4 -8.26 -36.98 13.10
C ALA A 4 -8.16 -35.44 13.33
N GLN A 5 -6.98 -34.92 13.55
CA GLN A 5 -6.76 -33.46 13.68
C GLN A 5 -6.50 -32.76 12.36
N LEU A 6 -6.34 -33.49 11.27
CA LEU A 6 -5.97 -32.90 9.96
C LEU A 6 -7.06 -31.94 9.46
N GLU A 7 -8.32 -32.40 9.46
CA GLU A 7 -9.45 -31.58 9.01
C GLU A 7 -9.60 -30.27 9.82
N PRO A 8 -9.74 -30.30 11.16
CA PRO A 8 -9.87 -29.07 11.92
C PRO A 8 -8.65 -28.14 11.77
N LYS A 9 -7.44 -28.69 11.63
CA LYS A 9 -6.23 -27.90 11.40
C LYS A 9 -6.20 -27.28 9.99
N LEU A 10 -6.67 -28.00 8.98
CA LEU A 10 -6.82 -27.50 7.63
C LEU A 10 -7.84 -26.35 7.58
N LEU A 11 -9.01 -26.54 8.19
CA LEU A 11 -10.02 -25.48 8.28
C LEU A 11 -9.52 -24.25 9.04
N GLN A 12 -8.78 -24.46 10.13
CA GLN A 12 -8.13 -23.38 10.87
C GLN A 12 -7.11 -22.65 10.00
N ALA A 13 -6.25 -23.36 9.27
CA ALA A 13 -5.27 -22.78 8.36
C ALA A 13 -5.94 -21.94 7.26
N MET A 14 -7.01 -22.45 6.66
CA MET A 14 -7.80 -21.74 5.65
C MET A 14 -8.48 -20.50 6.23
N SER A 15 -8.96 -20.56 7.47
CA SER A 15 -9.52 -19.40 8.18
C SER A 15 -8.47 -18.31 8.38
N TYR A 16 -7.26 -18.66 8.82
CA TYR A 16 -6.15 -17.71 8.95
C TYR A 16 -5.74 -17.13 7.60
N ALA A 17 -5.62 -17.95 6.55
CA ALA A 17 -5.25 -17.48 5.21
C ALA A 17 -6.23 -16.45 4.64
N ARG A 18 -7.48 -16.46 5.11
CA ARG A 18 -8.56 -15.57 4.66
C ARG A 18 -9.02 -14.56 5.73
N SER A 19 -8.27 -14.42 6.81
CA SER A 19 -8.56 -13.44 7.88
C SER A 19 -8.48 -12.00 7.39
N ASN A 20 -8.73 -11.04 8.28
CA ASN A 20 -8.64 -9.60 7.98
C ASN A 20 -7.28 -9.15 7.40
N SER A 21 -6.23 -9.95 7.62
CA SER A 21 -4.92 -9.79 6.97
C SER A 21 -4.63 -11.07 6.18
N PRO A 22 -5.17 -11.23 4.97
CA PRO A 22 -4.99 -12.45 4.18
C PRO A 22 -3.53 -12.68 3.87
N GLY A 23 -3.11 -13.94 3.97
CA GLY A 23 -1.72 -14.30 3.71
C GLY A 23 -1.50 -15.80 3.62
N PRO A 24 -0.29 -16.23 3.25
CA PRO A 24 0.05 -17.64 3.19
C PRO A 24 0.08 -18.24 4.59
N VAL A 25 -0.39 -19.48 4.70
CA VAL A 25 -0.34 -20.29 5.93
C VAL A 25 0.39 -21.59 5.63
N HIS A 26 1.35 -21.94 6.47
CA HIS A 26 2.07 -23.20 6.37
C HIS A 26 1.49 -24.23 7.34
N LEU A 27 1.04 -25.36 6.81
CA LEU A 27 0.62 -26.52 7.59
C LEU A 27 1.70 -27.61 7.52
N SER A 28 2.40 -27.81 8.63
CA SER A 28 3.39 -28.91 8.75
C SER A 28 2.70 -30.19 9.19
N VAL A 29 2.78 -31.23 8.35
CA VAL A 29 2.19 -32.54 8.63
C VAL A 29 3.33 -33.56 8.80
N PRO A 30 3.50 -34.17 9.99
CA PRO A 30 4.51 -35.21 10.21
C PRO A 30 4.28 -36.42 9.32
N LEU A 31 5.34 -37.14 8.96
CA LEU A 31 5.29 -38.25 8.02
C LEU A 31 4.50 -39.44 8.55
N ASP A 32 4.54 -39.71 9.85
CA ASP A 32 3.72 -40.72 10.51
C ASP A 32 2.24 -40.43 10.37
N VAL A 33 1.81 -39.19 10.59
CA VAL A 33 0.41 -38.77 10.42
C VAL A 33 -0.03 -38.85 8.94
N MET A 34 0.86 -38.55 8.00
CA MET A 34 0.57 -38.68 6.55
C MET A 34 0.34 -40.15 6.12
N ARG A 35 0.83 -41.11 6.88
CA ARG A 35 0.69 -42.54 6.60
C ARG A 35 -0.50 -43.21 7.32
N GLU A 36 -1.13 -42.47 8.24
CA GLU A 36 -2.32 -42.97 8.93
C GLU A 36 -3.50 -43.09 7.95
N GLN A 37 -4.32 -44.11 8.13
CA GLN A 37 -5.60 -44.22 7.44
C GLN A 37 -6.59 -43.26 8.06
N VAL A 38 -7.27 -42.49 7.22
CA VAL A 38 -8.31 -41.55 7.62
C VAL A 38 -9.63 -42.11 7.13
N GLU A 39 -10.64 -42.16 7.99
CA GLU A 39 -12.00 -42.43 7.58
C GLU A 39 -12.49 -41.31 6.66
N ASP A 40 -13.44 -41.58 5.77
CA ASP A 40 -13.94 -40.58 4.81
C ASP A 40 -14.28 -39.26 5.51
N VAL A 41 -13.48 -38.28 5.23
CA VAL A 41 -13.61 -36.93 5.81
C VAL A 41 -14.59 -36.15 4.93
N HIS A 42 -15.79 -35.99 5.41
CA HIS A 42 -16.70 -35.03 4.82
C HIS A 42 -16.35 -33.64 5.36
N LEU A 43 -15.64 -32.83 4.57
CA LEU A 43 -15.44 -31.43 4.86
C LEU A 43 -16.80 -30.71 4.90
N GLN A 44 -17.52 -30.88 6.00
CA GLN A 44 -18.81 -30.21 6.23
C GLN A 44 -18.62 -28.73 6.63
N GLY A 45 -17.39 -28.27 6.65
CA GLY A 45 -17.10 -26.89 6.98
C GLY A 45 -17.74 -25.93 5.99
N ASN A 46 -18.71 -25.14 6.46
CA ASN A 46 -19.21 -24.03 5.67
C ASN A 46 -18.12 -22.98 5.58
N MET A 47 -17.30 -23.05 4.54
CA MET A 47 -16.22 -22.07 4.30
C MET A 47 -16.73 -20.63 4.26
N ARG A 48 -18.02 -20.42 4.00
CA ARG A 48 -18.64 -19.09 4.08
C ARG A 48 -18.83 -18.61 5.52
N ALA A 49 -18.87 -19.51 6.51
CA ALA A 49 -18.93 -19.12 7.91
C ALA A 49 -17.61 -18.48 8.42
N PHE A 50 -16.49 -18.72 7.72
CA PHE A 50 -15.19 -18.10 7.99
C PHE A 50 -14.96 -16.84 7.17
N ILE A 51 -16.00 -16.26 6.56
CA ILE A 51 -15.89 -14.99 5.85
C ILE A 51 -15.58 -13.91 6.86
N ASN A 52 -14.57 -13.11 6.53
CA ASN A 52 -14.13 -11.93 7.25
C ASN A 52 -15.30 -11.12 7.80
N HIS A 53 -15.36 -11.01 9.11
CA HIS A 53 -16.15 -9.96 9.71
C HIS A 53 -15.40 -8.64 9.49
N GLU A 54 -15.95 -7.76 8.67
CA GLU A 54 -15.40 -6.42 8.53
C GLU A 54 -15.41 -5.74 9.91
N VAL A 55 -14.22 -5.35 10.36
CA VAL A 55 -14.10 -4.57 11.58
C VAL A 55 -14.61 -3.16 11.30
N VAL A 56 -15.75 -2.83 11.87
CA VAL A 56 -16.36 -1.51 11.74
C VAL A 56 -15.65 -0.54 12.69
N PRO A 57 -15.03 0.55 12.20
CA PRO A 57 -14.43 1.54 13.08
C PRO A 57 -15.50 2.25 13.92
N SER A 58 -15.18 2.63 15.15
CA SER A 58 -16.12 3.38 15.97
C SER A 58 -16.41 4.76 15.37
N GLN A 59 -17.64 5.23 15.46
CA GLN A 59 -18.00 6.57 14.98
C GLN A 59 -17.18 7.66 15.68
N GLU A 60 -16.96 7.50 16.98
CA GLU A 60 -16.16 8.43 17.79
C GLU A 60 -14.72 8.53 17.27
N ALA A 61 -14.08 7.38 16.99
CA ALA A 61 -12.73 7.34 16.41
C ALA A 61 -12.69 8.04 15.05
N MET A 62 -13.69 7.83 14.20
CA MET A 62 -13.76 8.49 12.89
C MET A 62 -13.99 10.01 13.01
N GLN A 63 -14.79 10.46 13.98
CA GLN A 63 -14.96 11.89 14.25
C GLN A 63 -13.65 12.55 14.71
N LEU A 64 -12.85 11.85 15.53
CA LEU A 64 -11.53 12.34 15.94
C LEU A 64 -10.59 12.50 14.75
N VAL A 65 -10.54 11.53 13.83
CA VAL A 65 -9.74 11.63 12.60
C VAL A 65 -10.20 12.82 11.75
N LEU A 66 -11.51 12.94 11.52
CA LEU A 66 -12.07 14.05 10.74
C LEU A 66 -11.73 15.41 11.34
N LYS A 67 -11.86 15.56 12.66
CA LYS A 67 -11.50 16.77 13.40
C LYS A 67 -10.02 17.12 13.26
N GLU A 68 -9.13 16.13 13.41
CA GLU A 68 -7.70 16.32 13.25
C GLU A 68 -7.31 16.74 11.84
N LEU A 69 -7.94 16.18 10.81
CA LEU A 69 -7.62 16.48 9.42
C LEU A 69 -8.31 17.75 8.91
N ALA A 70 -9.45 18.14 9.49
CA ALA A 70 -10.19 19.34 9.05
C ALA A 70 -9.41 20.64 9.29
N THR A 71 -8.56 20.68 10.32
CA THR A 71 -7.83 21.89 10.75
C THR A 71 -6.41 21.99 10.21
N LYS A 72 -5.98 21.01 9.38
CA LYS A 72 -4.61 20.94 8.89
C LYS A 72 -4.54 21.18 7.39
N GLU A 73 -3.65 22.08 7.01
CA GLU A 73 -3.40 22.41 5.60
C GLU A 73 -2.35 21.48 4.99
N LYS A 74 -1.28 21.22 5.73
CA LYS A 74 -0.18 20.37 5.27
C LYS A 74 -0.36 18.93 5.75
N VAL A 75 -0.96 18.10 4.93
CA VAL A 75 -1.12 16.66 5.19
C VAL A 75 -0.39 15.87 4.11
N THR A 76 0.41 14.89 4.53
CA THR A 76 1.02 13.91 3.61
C THR A 76 0.50 12.52 3.95
N VAL A 77 0.02 11.82 2.92
CA VAL A 77 -0.55 10.48 3.05
C VAL A 77 0.48 9.43 2.63
N VAL A 78 0.73 8.44 3.47
CA VAL A 78 1.54 7.26 3.15
C VAL A 78 0.60 6.12 2.79
N LEU A 79 0.64 5.68 1.54
CA LEU A 79 -0.19 4.60 1.02
C LEU A 79 0.60 3.29 1.04
N GLY A 80 0.10 2.32 1.79
CA GLY A 80 0.58 0.95 1.80
C GLY A 80 -0.22 0.03 0.90
N GLU A 81 0.20 -1.21 0.78
CA GLU A 81 -0.43 -2.25 -0.04
C GLU A 81 -1.87 -2.56 0.38
N GLY A 82 -2.18 -2.46 1.67
CA GLY A 82 -3.55 -2.64 2.19
C GLY A 82 -4.53 -1.57 1.75
N ALA A 83 -4.05 -0.45 1.18
CA ALA A 83 -4.92 0.60 0.63
C ALA A 83 -5.53 0.25 -0.74
N ALA A 84 -5.15 -0.87 -1.36
CA ALA A 84 -5.51 -1.23 -2.73
C ALA A 84 -7.02 -1.16 -3.01
N GLY A 85 -7.86 -1.75 -2.15
CA GLY A 85 -9.32 -1.76 -2.32
C GLY A 85 -9.97 -0.36 -2.24
N ALA A 86 -9.32 0.58 -1.59
CA ALA A 86 -9.82 1.94 -1.37
C ALA A 86 -9.07 3.02 -2.17
N ILE A 87 -8.15 2.63 -3.04
CA ILE A 87 -7.18 3.55 -3.66
C ILE A 87 -7.84 4.69 -4.43
N ASN A 88 -8.88 4.40 -5.22
CA ASN A 88 -9.58 5.42 -6.00
C ASN A 88 -10.24 6.50 -5.11
N THR A 89 -10.82 6.08 -3.99
CA THR A 89 -11.41 6.98 -3.00
C THR A 89 -10.34 7.81 -2.31
N LEU A 90 -9.22 7.21 -1.97
CA LEU A 90 -8.07 7.88 -1.34
C LEU A 90 -7.47 8.93 -2.26
N ILE A 91 -7.22 8.61 -3.52
CA ILE A 91 -6.71 9.58 -4.49
C ILE A 91 -7.68 10.74 -4.68
N ALA A 92 -8.98 10.47 -4.82
CA ALA A 92 -9.99 11.52 -4.93
C ALA A 92 -10.03 12.43 -3.67
N LEU A 93 -9.84 11.87 -2.48
CA LEU A 93 -9.74 12.65 -1.24
C LEU A 93 -8.48 13.53 -1.23
N ILE A 94 -7.34 12.97 -1.57
CA ILE A 94 -6.04 13.65 -1.67
C ILE A 94 -6.14 14.85 -2.62
N GLU A 95 -6.71 14.63 -3.81
CA GLU A 95 -6.94 15.68 -4.81
C GLU A 95 -7.85 16.80 -4.28
N SER A 96 -8.99 16.42 -3.67
CA SER A 96 -9.97 17.39 -3.17
C SER A 96 -9.44 18.29 -2.06
N ARG A 97 -8.43 17.80 -1.34
CA ARG A 97 -7.80 18.48 -0.19
C ARG A 97 -6.44 19.08 -0.53
N HIS A 98 -5.96 18.91 -1.76
CA HIS A 98 -4.61 19.32 -2.20
C HIS A 98 -3.48 18.76 -1.33
N TRP A 99 -3.67 17.53 -0.81
CA TRP A 99 -2.69 16.86 0.00
C TRP A 99 -1.59 16.24 -0.85
N LEU A 100 -0.44 16.02 -0.23
CA LEU A 100 0.64 15.24 -0.83
C LEU A 100 0.49 13.76 -0.48
N PHE A 101 1.07 12.89 -1.31
CA PHE A 101 1.14 11.48 -0.97
C PHE A 101 2.43 10.82 -1.45
N VAL A 102 2.77 9.77 -0.73
CA VAL A 102 3.87 8.86 -1.02
C VAL A 102 3.35 7.43 -0.94
N THR A 103 4.08 6.49 -1.52
CA THR A 103 3.75 5.06 -1.41
C THR A 103 4.86 4.33 -0.65
N THR A 104 4.53 3.22 0.00
CA THR A 104 5.54 2.24 0.38
C THR A 104 6.08 1.52 -0.86
N PRO A 105 7.23 0.82 -0.78
CA PRO A 105 7.75 0.04 -1.90
C PRO A 105 6.72 -0.93 -2.49
N ARG A 106 5.96 -1.64 -1.64
CA ARG A 106 4.93 -2.60 -2.05
C ARG A 106 3.70 -1.96 -2.69
N ALA A 107 3.44 -0.69 -2.36
CA ALA A 107 2.28 0.04 -2.86
C ALA A 107 2.57 0.88 -4.12
N LYS A 108 3.81 0.90 -4.61
CA LYS A 108 4.21 1.76 -5.74
C LYS A 108 3.32 1.61 -6.97
N GLY A 109 2.94 0.39 -7.30
CA GLY A 109 2.08 0.09 -8.46
C GLY A 109 0.59 0.43 -8.28
N LEU A 110 0.16 0.82 -7.08
CA LEU A 110 -1.24 1.19 -6.82
C LEU A 110 -1.63 2.56 -7.36
N VAL A 111 -0.66 3.39 -7.72
CA VAL A 111 -0.88 4.78 -8.09
C VAL A 111 -0.20 5.13 -9.41
N ASN A 112 -0.72 6.15 -10.09
CA ASN A 112 -0.02 6.79 -11.19
C ASN A 112 1.16 7.60 -10.63
N ASN A 113 2.39 7.23 -11.00
CA ASN A 113 3.59 7.90 -10.53
C ASN A 113 3.78 9.31 -11.15
N PHE A 114 2.99 9.65 -12.17
CA PHE A 114 2.96 10.96 -12.79
C PHE A 114 1.97 11.92 -12.14
N HIS A 115 1.29 11.49 -11.07
CA HIS A 115 0.35 12.33 -10.34
C HIS A 115 1.06 13.52 -9.68
N PRO A 116 0.62 14.79 -9.88
CA PRO A 116 1.33 15.99 -9.36
C PRO A 116 1.51 16.03 -7.85
N SER A 117 0.59 15.42 -7.08
CA SER A 117 0.72 15.33 -5.62
C SER A 117 1.62 14.18 -5.16
N TYR A 118 2.06 13.30 -6.07
CA TYR A 118 2.95 12.20 -5.75
C TYR A 118 4.36 12.69 -5.45
N ARG A 119 4.96 12.18 -4.39
CA ARG A 119 6.33 12.54 -3.97
C ARG A 119 7.28 11.34 -4.00
N GLY A 120 6.83 10.22 -4.57
CA GLY A 120 7.66 9.04 -4.73
C GLY A 120 7.42 7.97 -3.68
N VAL A 121 8.30 7.00 -3.66
CA VAL A 121 8.30 5.90 -2.69
C VAL A 121 9.02 6.33 -1.43
N PHE A 122 8.38 6.15 -0.28
CA PHE A 122 8.99 6.23 1.04
C PHE A 122 9.34 4.83 1.52
N GLY A 123 10.56 4.64 2.01
CA GLY A 123 11.08 3.35 2.44
C GLY A 123 12.38 3.00 1.74
N PHE A 124 12.75 1.73 1.82
CA PHE A 124 14.00 1.22 1.27
C PHE A 124 14.08 1.44 -0.25
N ALA A 125 15.22 1.92 -0.73
CA ALA A 125 15.43 2.34 -2.12
C ALA A 125 14.42 3.38 -2.65
N GLY A 126 13.74 4.09 -1.76
CA GLY A 126 12.77 5.11 -2.12
C GLY A 126 13.39 6.42 -2.60
N HIS A 127 12.56 7.45 -2.67
CA HIS A 127 12.93 8.76 -3.18
C HIS A 127 13.16 9.75 -2.04
N GLU A 128 14.18 10.58 -2.16
CA GLU A 128 14.44 11.65 -1.18
C GLU A 128 13.27 12.65 -1.09
N SER A 129 12.58 12.90 -2.21
CA SER A 129 11.37 13.72 -2.24
C SER A 129 10.25 13.18 -1.34
N ALA A 130 10.11 11.86 -1.23
CA ALA A 130 9.15 11.23 -0.32
C ALA A 130 9.53 11.49 1.14
N ARG A 131 10.82 11.37 1.48
CA ARG A 131 11.33 11.66 2.82
C ARG A 131 11.11 13.13 3.18
N ILE A 132 11.44 14.04 2.27
CA ILE A 132 11.23 15.49 2.44
C ILE A 132 9.74 15.81 2.67
N ALA A 133 8.83 15.19 1.92
CA ALA A 133 7.39 15.44 2.05
C ALA A 133 6.82 15.02 3.43
N LEU A 134 7.52 14.15 4.16
CA LEU A 134 7.12 13.68 5.48
C LEU A 134 7.76 14.46 6.63
N GLN A 135 8.71 15.36 6.36
CA GLN A 135 9.37 16.15 7.39
C GLN A 135 8.38 17.12 8.08
N PRO A 136 8.64 17.51 9.34
CA PRO A 136 7.77 18.42 10.10
C PRO A 136 7.44 19.74 9.39
N GLU A 137 8.37 20.27 8.62
CA GLU A 137 8.22 21.52 7.88
C GLU A 137 7.19 21.41 6.74
N ASN A 138 7.03 20.20 6.20
CA ASN A 138 6.19 19.91 5.04
C ASN A 138 4.90 19.19 5.38
N ALA A 139 4.82 18.52 6.55
CA ALA A 139 3.64 17.80 6.97
C ALA A 139 3.30 18.05 8.44
N GLU A 140 2.21 18.76 8.71
CA GLU A 140 1.64 18.92 10.05
C GLU A 140 1.00 17.61 10.55
N ARG A 141 0.51 16.78 9.62
CA ARG A 141 0.00 15.42 9.85
C ARG A 141 0.50 14.47 8.79
N VAL A 142 0.84 13.28 9.23
CA VAL A 142 1.18 12.15 8.38
C VAL A 142 0.10 11.09 8.57
N VAL A 143 -0.64 10.80 7.52
CA VAL A 143 -1.70 9.77 7.56
C VAL A 143 -1.18 8.52 6.90
N VAL A 144 -1.02 7.46 7.66
CA VAL A 144 -0.53 6.16 7.19
C VAL A 144 -1.71 5.22 7.00
N ILE A 145 -1.82 4.62 5.84
CA ILE A 145 -2.96 3.80 5.45
C ILE A 145 -2.49 2.47 4.87
N GLY A 146 -2.88 1.36 5.52
CA GLY A 146 -2.72 0.02 4.97
C GLY A 146 -1.28 -0.47 4.84
N THR A 147 -0.40 -0.11 5.75
CA THR A 147 0.97 -0.65 5.83
C THR A 147 1.34 -1.04 7.24
N ALA A 148 2.24 -2.01 7.36
CA ALA A 148 2.74 -2.50 8.64
C ALA A 148 3.78 -1.58 9.30
N LEU A 149 4.27 -0.55 8.62
CA LEU A 149 5.40 0.27 9.07
C LEU A 149 6.62 -0.58 9.47
N ASP A 150 6.94 -1.58 8.65
CA ASP A 150 8.12 -2.41 8.83
C ASP A 150 9.40 -1.65 8.41
N GLU A 151 10.55 -2.28 8.60
CA GLU A 151 11.86 -1.70 8.28
C GLU A 151 11.95 -1.22 6.83
N VAL A 152 11.44 -2.03 5.90
CA VAL A 152 11.48 -1.74 4.46
C VAL A 152 10.58 -0.54 4.12
N SER A 153 9.39 -0.46 4.70
CA SER A 153 8.41 0.60 4.42
C SER A 153 8.72 1.92 5.14
N THR A 154 9.66 1.92 6.11
CA THR A 154 10.00 3.10 6.93
C THR A 154 11.43 3.60 6.73
N SER A 155 12.18 3.01 5.80
CA SER A 155 13.61 3.34 5.60
C SER A 155 14.45 3.11 6.87
N GLY A 156 14.21 2.00 7.59
CA GLY A 156 14.90 1.72 8.83
C GLY A 156 14.36 2.54 10.02
N TRP A 157 13.04 2.77 10.07
CA TRP A 157 12.35 3.55 11.11
C TRP A 157 12.85 5.00 11.20
N ASP A 158 12.87 5.72 10.08
CA ASP A 158 13.23 7.15 10.03
C ASP A 158 12.39 7.95 11.03
N GLY A 159 13.04 8.36 12.13
CA GLY A 159 12.38 9.04 13.24
C GLY A 159 11.87 10.43 12.88
N SER A 160 12.53 11.11 11.96
CA SER A 160 12.14 12.45 11.54
C SER A 160 10.91 12.46 10.65
N ALA A 161 10.77 11.44 9.80
CA ALA A 161 9.68 11.34 8.83
C ALA A 161 8.40 10.78 9.47
N ILE A 162 8.50 9.66 10.19
CA ILE A 162 7.31 8.88 10.54
C ILE A 162 7.16 8.57 12.03
N MET A 163 8.26 8.49 12.80
CA MET A 163 8.22 8.12 14.21
C MET A 163 7.89 9.33 15.11
N SER A 164 6.68 9.89 14.96
CA SER A 164 6.27 11.09 15.69
C SER A 164 4.78 11.13 16.03
N ASN A 165 4.38 11.99 16.95
CA ASN A 165 2.98 12.23 17.31
C ASN A 165 2.17 13.00 16.25
N ARG A 166 2.75 13.25 15.07
CA ARG A 166 2.05 13.76 13.89
C ARG A 166 1.31 12.65 13.16
N LEU A 167 1.62 11.40 13.48
CA LEU A 167 1.12 10.21 12.80
C LEU A 167 -0.34 9.92 13.15
N ILE A 168 -1.13 9.60 12.14
CA ILE A 168 -2.45 8.96 12.23
C ILE A 168 -2.34 7.67 11.44
N HIS A 169 -2.55 6.52 12.08
CA HIS A 169 -2.41 5.23 11.43
C HIS A 169 -3.76 4.52 11.30
N LEU A 170 -4.15 4.24 10.05
CA LEU A 170 -5.38 3.54 9.69
C LEU A 170 -5.02 2.16 9.13
N SER A 171 -5.51 1.09 9.76
CA SER A 171 -5.25 -0.27 9.28
C SER A 171 -6.40 -1.21 9.64
N ASN A 172 -6.59 -2.24 8.83
CA ASN A 172 -7.46 -3.36 9.14
C ASN A 172 -6.76 -4.48 9.94
N ASN A 173 -5.44 -4.34 10.19
CA ASN A 173 -4.64 -5.30 10.94
C ASN A 173 -4.14 -4.69 12.26
N PRO A 174 -4.53 -5.25 13.42
CA PRO A 174 -4.09 -4.74 14.73
C PRO A 174 -2.57 -4.82 14.93
N GLU A 175 -1.90 -5.81 14.35
CA GLU A 175 -0.44 -5.95 14.45
C GLU A 175 0.30 -4.78 13.79
N HIS A 176 -0.26 -4.20 12.73
CA HIS A 176 0.30 -3.01 12.10
C HIS A 176 0.29 -1.82 13.07
N LEU A 177 -0.82 -1.65 13.78
CA LEU A 177 -1.01 -0.53 14.71
C LEU A 177 -0.09 -0.60 15.93
N SER A 178 0.29 -1.81 16.36
CA SER A 178 1.21 -1.98 17.50
C SER A 178 2.60 -1.37 17.25
N ARG A 179 3.00 -1.20 15.98
CA ARG A 179 4.27 -0.58 15.60
C ARG A 179 4.24 0.95 15.59
N SER A 180 3.07 1.53 15.80
CA SER A 180 2.86 2.99 15.79
C SER A 180 2.52 3.53 17.17
N TYR A 181 3.15 3.02 18.21
CA TYR A 181 2.88 3.39 19.61
C TYR A 181 3.00 4.90 19.89
N MET A 182 3.76 5.65 19.05
CA MET A 182 3.91 7.09 19.13
C MET A 182 2.83 7.86 18.38
N ALA A 183 1.99 7.19 17.59
CA ALA A 183 0.98 7.85 16.77
C ALA A 183 -0.04 8.60 17.65
N LYS A 184 -0.52 9.72 17.14
CA LYS A 184 -1.60 10.47 17.80
C LYS A 184 -2.91 9.69 17.82
N LEU A 185 -3.21 9.00 16.71
CA LEU A 185 -4.40 8.16 16.56
C LEU A 185 -4.04 6.88 15.82
N CYS A 186 -4.52 5.75 16.35
CA CYS A 186 -4.48 4.45 15.68
C CYS A 186 -5.91 3.95 15.53
N ILE A 187 -6.37 3.73 14.31
CA ILE A 187 -7.74 3.30 14.04
C ILE A 187 -7.72 1.93 13.37
N LEU A 188 -8.33 0.97 14.03
CA LEU A 188 -8.55 -0.38 13.49
C LEU A 188 -9.90 -0.45 12.79
N GLY A 189 -9.92 -0.96 11.56
CA GLY A 189 -11.17 -1.22 10.85
C GLY A 189 -10.98 -1.39 9.35
N SER A 190 -12.05 -1.75 8.66
CA SER A 190 -12.11 -1.78 7.20
C SER A 190 -11.85 -0.38 6.63
N LEU A 191 -10.87 -0.27 5.75
CA LEU A 191 -10.51 1.01 5.12
C LEU A 191 -11.67 1.56 4.27
N GLU A 192 -12.44 0.70 3.62
CA GLU A 192 -13.63 1.12 2.86
C GLU A 192 -14.66 1.78 3.77
N LEU A 193 -14.92 1.19 4.94
CA LEU A 193 -15.86 1.76 5.92
C LEU A 193 -15.35 3.05 6.54
N MET A 194 -14.03 3.13 6.83
CA MET A 194 -13.39 4.34 7.31
C MET A 194 -13.51 5.52 6.34
N LEU A 195 -13.49 5.23 5.03
CA LEU A 195 -13.52 6.26 4.00
C LEU A 195 -14.92 6.68 3.58
N LYS A 196 -15.98 5.92 3.93
CA LYS A 196 -17.36 6.28 3.61
C LYS A 196 -17.74 7.74 3.95
N PRO A 197 -17.45 8.27 5.15
CA PRO A 197 -17.74 9.66 5.48
C PRO A 197 -17.06 10.68 4.57
N PHE A 198 -15.86 10.34 4.07
CA PHE A 198 -15.11 11.19 3.14
C PHE A 198 -15.70 11.14 1.72
N VAL A 199 -16.21 9.98 1.29
CA VAL A 199 -16.89 9.83 -0.01
C VAL A 199 -18.11 10.74 -0.11
N GLU A 200 -18.90 10.84 0.95
CA GLU A 200 -20.07 11.73 1.01
C GLU A 200 -19.68 13.20 0.88
N LEU A 201 -18.58 13.61 1.53
CA LEU A 201 -18.01 14.95 1.40
C LEU A 201 -17.53 15.24 -0.02
N LEU A 202 -16.91 14.27 -0.69
CA LEU A 202 -16.44 14.38 -2.06
C LEU A 202 -17.56 14.46 -3.08
N ALA A 203 -18.67 13.73 -2.85
CA ALA A 203 -19.83 13.76 -3.73
C ALA A 203 -20.47 15.15 -3.82
N ARG A 204 -20.32 15.98 -2.79
CA ARG A 204 -20.81 17.36 -2.75
C ARG A 204 -19.94 18.35 -3.50
N ASN A 205 -18.68 18.01 -3.81
CA ASN A 205 -17.71 18.90 -4.49
C ASN A 205 -17.62 18.59 -5.99
N LYS A 206 -18.23 19.44 -6.83
CA LYS A 206 -18.24 19.33 -8.30
C LYS A 206 -16.85 19.54 -8.98
N ALA A 207 -15.82 19.90 -8.26
CA ALA A 207 -14.47 20.17 -8.80
C ALA A 207 -13.73 18.93 -9.38
N ARG A 208 -14.27 17.74 -9.13
CA ARG A 208 -13.67 16.45 -9.47
C ARG A 208 -13.48 16.17 -10.97
N LYS A 209 -14.31 16.75 -11.84
CA LYS A 209 -14.33 16.37 -13.26
C LYS A 209 -13.15 16.88 -14.10
N LYS A 210 -12.50 17.95 -13.68
CA LYS A 210 -11.47 18.61 -14.51
C LYS A 210 -10.10 17.96 -14.46
N TRP A 211 -9.84 17.21 -13.40
CA TRP A 211 -8.51 16.64 -13.10
C TRP A 211 -8.26 15.27 -13.75
N LEU A 212 -9.28 14.39 -13.75
CA LEU A 212 -9.19 13.04 -14.33
C LEU A 212 -8.96 13.01 -15.85
N ILE A 213 -9.25 14.12 -16.55
CA ILE A 213 -9.14 14.21 -18.01
C ILE A 213 -7.72 14.65 -18.46
N GLN A 214 -6.91 15.24 -17.58
CA GLN A 214 -5.59 15.77 -17.91
C GLN A 214 -4.41 14.84 -17.56
N GLN A 215 -4.67 13.60 -17.12
CA GLN A 215 -3.62 12.69 -16.64
C GLN A 215 -2.66 12.18 -17.72
N ASP A 216 -3.05 12.20 -18.99
CA ASP A 216 -2.23 11.64 -20.08
C ASP A 216 -1.12 12.58 -20.60
N GLU A 217 -1.09 13.85 -20.17
CA GLU A 217 -0.14 14.85 -20.67
C GLU A 217 1.00 15.20 -19.69
N TYR A 218 1.00 14.65 -18.46
CA TYR A 218 2.01 15.02 -17.48
C TYR A 218 3.25 14.12 -17.54
N GLY A 219 4.42 14.73 -17.64
CA GLY A 219 5.69 14.10 -17.32
C GLY A 219 5.78 13.76 -15.82
N LEU A 220 6.87 13.13 -15.41
CA LEU A 220 7.13 12.88 -13.98
C LEU A 220 6.99 14.19 -13.18
N PRO A 221 6.43 14.16 -11.96
CA PRO A 221 6.30 15.35 -11.14
C PRO A 221 7.65 16.05 -10.98
N ALA A 222 7.71 17.34 -11.25
CA ALA A 222 8.94 18.15 -11.15
C ALA A 222 9.61 18.04 -9.77
N ASN A 223 8.84 17.72 -8.74
CA ASN A 223 9.31 17.54 -7.37
C ASN A 223 9.72 16.10 -7.02
N LEU A 224 9.68 15.17 -7.99
CA LEU A 224 10.15 13.80 -7.79
C LEU A 224 11.68 13.77 -7.95
N LEU A 225 12.39 13.59 -6.86
CA LEU A 225 13.85 13.55 -6.85
C LEU A 225 14.35 12.14 -7.14
N ILE A 226 14.79 11.90 -8.36
CA ILE A 226 15.40 10.64 -8.81
C ILE A 226 16.90 10.73 -8.58
N GLN A 227 17.50 9.67 -8.04
CA GLN A 227 18.96 9.60 -7.86
C GLN A 227 19.66 9.40 -9.20
N ASN A 228 20.76 10.13 -9.42
CA ASN A 228 21.60 10.05 -10.62
C ASN A 228 20.78 10.06 -11.93
N PRO A 229 19.97 11.08 -12.19
CA PRO A 229 19.09 11.15 -13.34
C PRO A 229 19.84 11.05 -14.69
N GLU A 230 21.10 11.48 -14.72
CA GLU A 230 21.99 11.36 -15.87
C GLU A 230 22.27 9.90 -16.27
N LYS A 231 22.14 8.95 -15.35
CA LYS A 231 22.30 7.52 -15.61
C LYS A 231 21.05 6.86 -16.18
N CYS A 232 19.91 7.55 -16.17
CA CYS A 232 18.67 7.07 -16.78
C CYS A 232 18.67 7.22 -18.30
N LEU A 233 19.59 7.99 -18.86
CA LEU A 233 19.73 8.14 -20.29
C LEU A 233 20.45 6.93 -20.93
N LEU A 234 19.91 6.45 -22.05
CA LEU A 234 20.56 5.42 -22.86
C LEU A 234 21.87 5.98 -23.44
N GLN A 235 22.94 5.27 -23.22
CA GLN A 235 24.29 5.63 -23.70
C GLN A 235 24.94 4.43 -24.36
N ALA A 236 25.83 4.70 -25.32
CA ALA A 236 26.65 3.65 -25.93
C ALA A 236 27.51 2.95 -24.85
N GLY A 237 27.67 1.62 -24.95
CA GLY A 237 28.46 0.82 -24.03
C GLY A 237 27.62 -0.12 -23.16
N LYS A 238 28.01 -0.32 -21.89
CA LYS A 238 27.30 -1.21 -20.97
C LYS A 238 25.95 -0.60 -20.54
N VAL A 239 24.90 -1.44 -20.55
CA VAL A 239 23.57 -1.05 -20.10
C VAL A 239 23.61 -0.76 -18.58
N LYS A 240 23.21 0.44 -18.20
CA LYS A 240 23.05 0.83 -16.80
C LYS A 240 21.69 0.40 -16.28
N PRO A 241 21.58 -0.14 -15.07
CA PRO A 241 20.27 -0.56 -14.50
C PRO A 241 19.23 0.56 -14.49
N GLN A 242 19.63 1.80 -14.19
CA GLN A 242 18.77 2.99 -14.20
C GLN A 242 18.13 3.19 -15.58
N ALA A 243 18.95 3.24 -16.62
CA ALA A 243 18.51 3.42 -18.00
C ALA A 243 17.61 2.25 -18.45
N LEU A 244 17.95 1.02 -18.06
CA LEU A 244 17.14 -0.15 -18.37
C LEU A 244 15.74 -0.05 -17.75
N MET A 245 15.64 0.24 -16.47
CA MET A 245 14.35 0.32 -15.77
C MET A 245 13.49 1.45 -16.32
N THR A 246 14.06 2.63 -16.55
CA THR A 246 13.33 3.76 -17.13
C THR A 246 12.85 3.43 -18.54
N TYR A 247 13.73 2.91 -19.41
CA TYR A 247 13.39 2.54 -20.77
C TYR A 247 12.30 1.47 -20.82
N LEU A 248 12.42 0.40 -20.02
CA LEU A 248 11.41 -0.65 -19.98
C LEU A 248 10.06 -0.11 -19.51
N SER A 249 10.04 0.78 -18.52
CA SER A 249 8.79 1.39 -18.05
C SER A 249 8.12 2.29 -19.10
N ASP A 250 8.88 2.80 -20.07
CA ASP A 250 8.35 3.64 -21.15
C ASP A 250 7.86 2.82 -22.35
N VAL A 251 8.52 1.68 -22.64
CA VAL A 251 8.17 0.87 -23.84
C VAL A 251 7.19 -0.26 -23.52
N CYS A 252 7.11 -0.71 -22.28
CA CYS A 252 6.13 -1.71 -21.90
C CYS A 252 4.72 -1.10 -21.87
N PRO A 253 3.69 -1.86 -22.31
CA PRO A 253 2.30 -1.42 -22.17
C PRO A 253 1.96 -1.02 -20.73
N ASP A 254 1.10 -0.02 -20.57
CA ASP A 254 0.70 0.52 -19.24
C ASP A 254 0.04 -0.51 -18.33
N ASP A 255 -0.45 -1.62 -18.87
CA ASP A 255 -1.08 -2.73 -18.16
C ASP A 255 -0.11 -3.91 -17.92
N THR A 256 1.18 -3.73 -18.19
CA THR A 256 2.20 -4.74 -17.97
C THR A 256 2.33 -5.04 -16.48
N ARG A 257 2.21 -6.33 -16.12
CA ARG A 257 2.51 -6.79 -14.77
C ARG A 257 4.01 -7.06 -14.64
N VAL A 258 4.64 -6.37 -13.70
CA VAL A 258 6.08 -6.48 -13.45
C VAL A 258 6.32 -7.17 -12.11
N LEU A 259 7.13 -8.21 -12.14
CA LEU A 259 7.56 -8.97 -10.97
C LEU A 259 9.06 -8.79 -10.82
N PHE A 260 9.50 -8.42 -9.63
CA PHE A 260 10.91 -8.33 -9.29
C PHE A 260 11.25 -9.38 -8.25
N ASP A 261 12.29 -10.16 -8.52
CA ASP A 261 12.88 -11.04 -7.53
C ASP A 261 13.75 -10.24 -6.55
N SER A 262 14.01 -10.83 -5.38
CA SER A 262 14.85 -10.21 -4.35
C SER A 262 16.26 -9.91 -4.89
N GLY A 263 16.85 -8.80 -4.44
CA GLY A 263 18.16 -8.35 -4.86
C GLY A 263 18.18 -6.97 -5.51
N ASN A 264 19.23 -6.69 -6.26
CA ASN A 264 19.44 -5.35 -6.83
C ASN A 264 18.39 -4.96 -7.88
N SER A 265 17.86 -5.91 -8.64
CA SER A 265 16.80 -5.65 -9.63
C SER A 265 15.56 -5.02 -8.99
N PHE A 266 15.19 -5.52 -7.81
CA PHE A 266 14.11 -4.98 -7.01
C PHE A 266 14.36 -3.52 -6.58
N LEU A 267 15.59 -3.21 -6.09
CA LEU A 267 15.94 -1.85 -5.69
C LEU A 267 15.87 -0.87 -6.87
N TRP A 268 16.37 -1.28 -8.03
CA TRP A 268 16.27 -0.50 -9.25
C TRP A 268 14.81 -0.30 -9.68
N GLY A 269 13.98 -1.35 -9.55
CA GLY A 269 12.55 -1.27 -9.84
C GLY A 269 11.81 -0.31 -8.91
N ILE A 270 12.08 -0.35 -7.60
CA ILE A 270 11.49 0.61 -6.64
C ILE A 270 11.80 2.05 -7.04
N HIS A 271 13.04 2.33 -7.42
CA HIS A 271 13.46 3.71 -7.66
C HIS A 271 13.11 4.22 -9.07
N TYR A 272 13.40 3.43 -10.11
CA TYR A 272 13.41 3.92 -11.49
C TYR A 272 12.25 3.45 -12.37
N TRP A 273 11.54 2.39 -12.00
CA TRP A 273 10.35 1.98 -12.74
C TRP A 273 9.20 2.95 -12.52
N ASN A 274 8.56 3.45 -13.58
CA ASN A 274 7.43 4.37 -13.49
C ASN A 274 6.12 3.67 -13.86
N CYS A 275 5.14 3.70 -12.95
CA CYS A 275 3.80 3.17 -13.19
C CYS A 275 2.89 4.28 -13.69
N ARG A 276 2.29 4.12 -14.88
CA ARG A 276 1.39 5.12 -15.48
C ARG A 276 -0.06 4.92 -15.06
N ARG A 277 -0.49 3.69 -14.89
CA ARG A 277 -1.85 3.37 -14.50
C ARG A 277 -1.90 2.74 -13.12
N PRO A 278 -2.83 3.18 -12.25
CA PRO A 278 -3.04 2.53 -10.98
C PRO A 278 -3.58 1.11 -11.21
N THR A 279 -3.02 0.15 -10.50
CA THR A 279 -3.53 -1.22 -10.47
C THR A 279 -4.74 -1.29 -9.54
N GLY A 280 -5.90 -0.80 -9.98
CA GLY A 280 -7.15 -1.12 -9.29
C GLY A 280 -7.49 -2.61 -9.47
N PHE A 281 -8.25 -3.20 -8.57
CA PHE A 281 -8.59 -4.63 -8.49
C PHE A 281 -9.38 -5.19 -9.69
N GLU A 282 -9.58 -4.44 -10.76
CA GLU A 282 -10.26 -4.91 -11.95
C GLU A 282 -9.26 -5.39 -13.00
N GLU A 283 -9.55 -6.55 -13.57
CA GLU A 283 -8.82 -7.31 -14.59
C GLU A 283 -8.02 -6.46 -15.58
N LYS A 284 -6.69 -6.65 -15.64
CA LYS A 284 -5.71 -6.09 -16.59
C LYS A 284 -5.00 -4.80 -16.13
N LYS A 285 -4.13 -4.90 -15.13
CA LYS A 285 -3.41 -3.69 -14.67
C LYS A 285 -2.00 -4.02 -14.16
N THR A 286 -1.08 -3.10 -14.32
CA THR A 286 0.31 -3.23 -13.86
C THR A 286 0.35 -3.47 -12.34
N LEU A 287 0.86 -4.62 -11.93
CA LEU A 287 1.10 -4.93 -10.53
C LEU A 287 2.60 -4.81 -10.27
N PHE A 288 2.98 -3.88 -9.41
CA PHE A 288 4.32 -3.85 -8.86
C PHE A 288 4.33 -4.80 -7.65
N HIS A 289 4.86 -6.00 -7.86
CA HIS A 289 4.93 -7.01 -6.83
C HIS A 289 6.38 -7.21 -6.38
N ILE A 290 6.54 -7.32 -5.08
CA ILE A 290 7.80 -7.58 -4.42
C ILE A 290 7.68 -8.97 -3.80
N GLY A 291 8.46 -9.91 -4.32
CA GLY A 291 8.56 -11.27 -3.77
C GLY A 291 9.25 -11.32 -2.43
#